data_8f94801441b422b332f970390fa3f6eb
#
_entry.id   8f94801441b422b332f970390fa3f6eb
#
_cell.length_a   1.000
_cell.length_b   1.000
_cell.length_c   1.000
_cell.angle_alpha   90.00
_cell.angle_beta   90.00
_cell.angle_gamma   90.00
#
_symmetry.space_group_name_H-M   'P 1'
#
loop_
_entity.id
_entity.type
_entity.pdbx_description
1 polymer ?
#
loop_
_entity_poly.entity_id
_entity_poly.type
_entity_poly.pdbx_seq_one_letter_code
_entity_poly.pdbx_strand_id
1 'polypeptide(L)'
;MNSIPSFNSYIENSIIKNWNLDALTDYKGTTLQYHDIARKIEKLHILFENSDVKKGDKIAVCGRNSSQWAVAFLAIITYGAIVVPIQNEFKPEQIHNIVNHSESKLLFVGDVVATEITPEEMPSLEGIIYLPDNSLVISRSEKLTYARENLNAMFGHRYPKYFRPEHVKYHVDDPEELAMINYTSGTTGFSKGVMLPYRALWGNLDYLIDSVKPHIGKNCNILSTLPMAHMYGLMTEFLFNIVLGNHIFFLTRLPSPTLISEALSEIKPDILYAVPLVVDKIVRKEVFPHIQTNRARLLMNMPVINKRIKEKVREFVLRKFGERPYEVVVGGAPLNKEIENFFISVGFPIAMGYGTTETAPLITFAHQDNYVAGSCGVAVKHMEVKVLSDDPENIAGELVCRGINVMKGYYKNQEATDAVIDKDGWFHTGDLATMDADGHIFIRGRSKNMLLGPNGQNIYPEEIEDKLNSMAMVNESIVIQSNDKLVALVHPDMEEVNNLGFTDEDLENIMEQNRKELNMQIPSFAKVSRIKLHNQEFEKTAKKSIKRYLYQNAI
;
A
#
# COMPACT_ATOMS: atom_id res chain seq x y z
N MET A 1 -13.86 27.57 10.14
CA MET A 1 -12.91 26.52 9.69
C MET A 1 -11.72 27.26 9.09
N ASN A 2 -10.51 27.00 9.56
CA ASN A 2 -9.32 27.53 8.89
C ASN A 2 -9.31 26.96 7.46
N SER A 3 -9.00 27.80 6.46
CA SER A 3 -8.91 27.34 5.07
C SER A 3 -7.87 26.23 4.94
N ILE A 4 -8.22 25.12 4.26
CA ILE A 4 -7.27 24.06 3.92
C ILE A 4 -6.20 24.66 3.01
N PRO A 5 -4.91 24.59 3.36
CA PRO A 5 -3.84 25.10 2.50
C PRO A 5 -3.73 24.30 1.21
N SER A 6 -3.20 24.89 0.15
CA SER A 6 -2.88 24.17 -1.08
C SER A 6 -1.90 23.02 -0.82
N PHE A 7 -2.24 21.83 -1.26
CA PHE A 7 -1.40 20.64 -1.12
C PHE A 7 -0.07 20.82 -1.85
N ASN A 8 -0.10 21.36 -3.07
CA ASN A 8 1.11 21.60 -3.84
C ASN A 8 2.06 22.62 -3.19
N SER A 9 1.54 23.51 -2.33
CA SER A 9 2.39 24.44 -1.58
C SER A 9 3.32 23.73 -0.59
N TYR A 10 2.93 22.58 -0.05
CA TYR A 10 3.81 21.77 0.81
C TYR A 10 4.98 21.18 0.02
N ILE A 11 4.71 20.71 -1.20
CA ILE A 11 5.74 20.17 -2.11
C ILE A 11 6.70 21.30 -2.53
N GLU A 12 6.16 22.47 -2.95
CA GLU A 12 6.92 23.65 -3.33
C GLU A 12 7.86 24.09 -2.21
N ASN A 13 7.30 24.30 -1.00
CA ASN A 13 8.07 24.74 0.17
C ASN A 13 9.16 23.73 0.56
N SER A 14 8.86 22.43 0.50
CA SER A 14 9.85 21.39 0.79
C SER A 14 11.01 21.42 -0.19
N ILE A 15 10.73 21.49 -1.49
CA ILE A 15 11.74 21.54 -2.54
C ILE A 15 12.64 22.77 -2.36
N ILE A 16 12.06 23.95 -2.14
CA ILE A 16 12.79 25.20 -1.95
C ILE A 16 13.69 25.10 -0.70
N LYS A 17 13.13 24.60 0.41
CA LYS A 17 13.84 24.53 1.70
C LYS A 17 14.99 23.54 1.70
N ASN A 18 14.82 22.40 1.01
CA ASN A 18 15.76 21.28 1.04
C ASN A 18 16.63 21.21 -0.22
N TRP A 19 16.77 22.30 -0.97
CA TRP A 19 17.35 22.43 -2.31
C TRP A 19 18.59 21.58 -2.60
N ASN A 20 19.53 21.52 -1.65
CA ASN A 20 20.82 20.83 -1.81
C ASN A 20 20.87 19.47 -1.09
N LEU A 21 19.74 18.98 -0.58
CA LEU A 21 19.69 17.67 0.07
C LEU A 21 19.40 16.57 -0.95
N ASP A 22 19.92 15.39 -0.69
CA ASP A 22 19.57 14.19 -1.44
C ASP A 22 18.10 13.87 -1.19
N ALA A 23 17.36 13.54 -2.24
CA ALA A 23 15.91 13.37 -2.19
C ALA A 23 15.46 11.97 -2.67
N LEU A 24 15.90 11.56 -3.86
CA LEU A 24 15.48 10.31 -4.48
C LEU A 24 16.70 9.54 -4.96
N THR A 25 16.82 8.28 -4.55
CA THR A 25 17.87 7.38 -5.03
C THR A 25 17.26 6.11 -5.61
N ASP A 26 17.60 5.78 -6.84
CA ASP A 26 17.38 4.44 -7.35
C ASP A 26 18.46 3.54 -6.73
N TYR A 27 18.06 2.56 -5.90
CA TYR A 27 19.00 1.76 -5.12
C TYR A 27 20.08 1.11 -5.97
N LYS A 28 21.35 1.34 -5.62
CA LYS A 28 22.55 1.03 -6.43
C LYS A 28 22.62 1.75 -7.78
N GLY A 29 21.92 2.87 -7.91
CA GLY A 29 21.88 3.71 -9.10
C GLY A 29 22.11 5.19 -8.80
N THR A 30 21.41 6.05 -9.53
CA THR A 30 21.53 7.52 -9.44
C THR A 30 20.79 8.10 -8.25
N THR A 31 21.36 9.15 -7.66
CA THR A 31 20.72 10.01 -6.68
C THR A 31 20.34 11.35 -7.31
N LEU A 32 19.12 11.82 -7.04
CA LEU A 32 18.64 13.16 -7.36
C LEU A 32 18.51 13.98 -6.09
N GLN A 33 19.04 15.18 -6.11
CA GLN A 33 18.81 16.18 -5.08
C GLN A 33 17.49 16.92 -5.32
N TYR A 34 16.96 17.63 -4.31
CA TYR A 34 15.71 18.37 -4.44
C TYR A 34 15.76 19.38 -5.60
N HIS A 35 16.90 20.02 -5.86
CA HIS A 35 17.06 20.91 -7.02
C HIS A 35 17.03 20.17 -8.38
N ASP A 36 17.45 18.92 -8.43
CA ASP A 36 17.35 18.11 -9.65
C ASP A 36 15.90 17.76 -9.93
N ILE A 37 15.15 17.41 -8.88
CA ILE A 37 13.70 17.17 -8.98
C ILE A 37 13.00 18.43 -9.49
N ALA A 38 13.26 19.59 -8.88
CA ALA A 38 12.67 20.87 -9.30
C ALA A 38 12.93 21.17 -10.79
N ARG A 39 14.18 20.99 -11.22
CA ARG A 39 14.56 21.21 -12.64
C ARG A 39 13.88 20.23 -13.59
N LYS A 40 13.74 18.97 -13.20
CA LYS A 40 13.06 17.95 -14.01
C LYS A 40 11.54 18.22 -14.07
N ILE A 41 10.92 18.59 -12.96
CA ILE A 41 9.51 19.01 -12.92
C ILE A 41 9.30 20.19 -13.87
N GLU A 42 10.11 21.24 -13.78
CA GLU A 42 9.99 22.41 -14.63
C GLU A 42 10.12 22.08 -16.13
N LYS A 43 11.05 21.19 -16.48
CA LYS A 43 11.14 20.70 -17.87
C LYS A 43 9.85 20.00 -18.31
N LEU A 44 9.24 19.17 -17.47
CA LEU A 44 7.98 18.52 -17.80
C LEU A 44 6.83 19.52 -17.86
N HIS A 45 6.81 20.56 -17.01
CA HIS A 45 5.83 21.66 -17.13
C HIS A 45 5.96 22.39 -18.48
N ILE A 46 7.19 22.70 -18.90
CA ILE A 46 7.43 23.28 -20.24
C ILE A 46 6.96 22.35 -21.35
N LEU A 47 7.17 21.04 -21.23
CA LEU A 47 6.65 20.05 -22.17
C LEU A 47 5.12 20.09 -22.23
N PHE A 48 4.45 20.08 -21.07
CA PHE A 48 2.99 20.11 -20.98
C PHE A 48 2.40 21.39 -21.57
N GLU A 49 2.95 22.55 -21.23
CA GLU A 49 2.53 23.85 -21.76
C GLU A 49 2.59 23.90 -23.28
N ASN A 50 3.66 23.35 -23.87
CA ASN A 50 3.91 23.41 -25.30
C ASN A 50 3.27 22.25 -26.09
N SER A 51 2.67 21.29 -25.41
CA SER A 51 1.92 20.16 -26.02
C SER A 51 0.41 20.24 -25.77
N ASP A 52 -0.12 21.45 -25.49
CA ASP A 52 -1.55 21.69 -25.25
C ASP A 52 -2.15 20.93 -24.05
N VAL A 53 -1.37 20.44 -23.12
CA VAL A 53 -1.89 19.90 -21.87
C VAL A 53 -2.47 21.03 -21.03
N LYS A 54 -3.71 20.86 -20.58
CA LYS A 54 -4.42 21.82 -19.72
C LYS A 54 -4.47 21.33 -18.29
N LYS A 55 -4.69 22.25 -17.35
CA LYS A 55 -5.09 21.89 -15.98
C LYS A 55 -6.36 21.05 -16.03
N GLY A 56 -6.40 19.99 -15.23
CA GLY A 56 -7.50 19.03 -15.22
C GLY A 56 -7.45 17.96 -16.32
N ASP A 57 -6.54 18.04 -17.31
CA ASP A 57 -6.27 16.92 -18.19
C ASP A 57 -5.70 15.74 -17.41
N LYS A 58 -6.05 14.52 -17.79
CA LYS A 58 -5.58 13.31 -17.15
C LYS A 58 -4.30 12.82 -17.82
N ILE A 59 -3.29 12.52 -16.99
CA ILE A 59 -2.01 11.96 -17.44
C ILE A 59 -1.74 10.69 -16.63
N ALA A 60 -1.56 9.57 -17.33
CA ALA A 60 -1.30 8.29 -16.73
C ALA A 60 0.20 8.06 -16.50
N VAL A 61 0.53 7.35 -15.42
CA VAL A 61 1.90 6.92 -15.09
C VAL A 61 1.88 5.44 -14.72
N CYS A 62 2.61 4.61 -15.49
CA CYS A 62 2.68 3.17 -15.29
C CYS A 62 4.13 2.68 -15.36
N GLY A 63 4.66 2.17 -14.26
CA GLY A 63 6.03 1.68 -14.18
C GLY A 63 6.40 1.25 -12.77
N ARG A 64 7.58 0.65 -12.61
CA ARG A 64 8.12 0.31 -11.30
C ARG A 64 8.49 1.58 -10.52
N ASN A 65 8.55 1.45 -9.20
CA ASN A 65 9.06 2.50 -8.34
C ASN A 65 10.44 2.95 -8.81
N SER A 66 10.60 4.24 -9.05
CA SER A 66 11.87 4.85 -9.48
C SER A 66 11.83 6.35 -9.26
N SER A 67 13.00 6.96 -9.25
CA SER A 67 13.15 8.42 -9.20
C SER A 67 12.44 9.11 -10.38
N GLN A 68 12.43 8.49 -11.56
CA GLN A 68 11.78 9.06 -12.75
C GLN A 68 10.25 8.96 -12.66
N TRP A 69 9.71 7.85 -12.12
CA TRP A 69 8.28 7.73 -11.83
C TRP A 69 7.83 8.81 -10.83
N ALA A 70 8.60 9.00 -9.77
CA ALA A 70 8.35 10.03 -8.76
C ALA A 70 8.35 11.45 -9.34
N VAL A 71 9.32 11.76 -10.19
CA VAL A 71 9.40 13.06 -10.90
C VAL A 71 8.22 13.26 -11.83
N ALA A 72 7.83 12.25 -12.61
CA ALA A 72 6.66 12.34 -13.51
C ALA A 72 5.38 12.59 -12.71
N PHE A 73 5.16 11.85 -11.62
CA PHE A 73 4.02 12.05 -10.72
C PHE A 73 3.99 13.49 -10.17
N LEU A 74 5.11 13.96 -9.61
CA LEU A 74 5.19 15.32 -9.06
C LEU A 74 4.97 16.39 -10.13
N ALA A 75 5.52 16.20 -11.32
CA ALA A 75 5.31 17.16 -12.41
C ALA A 75 3.83 17.26 -12.82
N ILE A 76 3.12 16.14 -12.87
CA ILE A 76 1.70 16.12 -13.25
C ILE A 76 0.86 16.83 -12.17
N ILE A 77 1.00 16.45 -10.90
CA ILE A 77 0.18 16.98 -9.82
C ILE A 77 0.47 18.46 -9.57
N THR A 78 1.75 18.87 -9.63
CA THR A 78 2.15 20.28 -9.43
C THR A 78 1.87 21.18 -10.62
N TYR A 79 1.60 20.62 -11.79
CA TYR A 79 1.08 21.34 -12.95
C TYR A 79 -0.43 21.67 -12.82
N GLY A 80 -1.15 20.90 -12.01
CA GLY A 80 -2.60 20.94 -11.90
C GLY A 80 -3.31 20.02 -12.91
N ALA A 81 -2.59 19.06 -13.47
CA ALA A 81 -3.17 17.95 -14.22
C ALA A 81 -3.55 16.82 -13.24
N ILE A 82 -4.51 15.99 -13.63
CA ILE A 82 -4.99 14.87 -12.83
C ILE A 82 -4.09 13.67 -13.07
N VAL A 83 -3.47 13.15 -12.01
CA VAL A 83 -2.63 11.97 -12.09
C VAL A 83 -3.48 10.70 -12.14
N VAL A 84 -3.13 9.77 -13.05
CA VAL A 84 -3.71 8.43 -13.11
C VAL A 84 -2.59 7.41 -12.89
N PRO A 85 -2.27 7.09 -11.62
CA PRO A 85 -1.24 6.10 -11.33
C PRO A 85 -1.78 4.69 -11.61
N ILE A 86 -1.05 3.94 -12.42
CA ILE A 86 -1.41 2.58 -12.84
C ILE A 86 -0.37 1.59 -12.29
N GLN A 87 -0.83 0.52 -11.67
CA GLN A 87 0.06 -0.52 -11.15
C GLN A 87 0.70 -1.29 -12.32
N ASN A 88 2.01 -1.44 -12.27
CA ASN A 88 2.78 -2.11 -13.32
C ASN A 88 2.56 -3.64 -13.39
N GLU A 89 1.92 -4.22 -12.36
CA GLU A 89 1.52 -5.63 -12.34
C GLU A 89 0.18 -5.89 -13.05
N PHE A 90 -0.53 -4.86 -13.49
CA PHE A 90 -1.72 -5.04 -14.31
C PHE A 90 -1.36 -5.61 -15.68
N LYS A 91 -2.24 -6.48 -16.19
CA LYS A 91 -2.09 -7.00 -17.55
C LYS A 91 -2.25 -5.87 -18.57
N PRO A 92 -1.63 -5.97 -19.76
CA PRO A 92 -1.72 -4.95 -20.80
C PRO A 92 -3.14 -4.48 -21.08
N GLU A 93 -4.11 -5.41 -21.18
CA GLU A 93 -5.51 -5.09 -21.47
C GLU A 93 -6.15 -4.24 -20.34
N GLN A 94 -5.73 -4.46 -19.09
CA GLN A 94 -6.20 -3.64 -17.96
C GLN A 94 -5.61 -2.24 -18.01
N ILE A 95 -4.34 -2.11 -18.40
CA ILE A 95 -3.67 -0.80 -18.60
C ILE A 95 -4.38 -0.03 -19.72
N HIS A 96 -4.62 -0.67 -20.88
CA HIS A 96 -5.36 -0.06 -22.00
C HIS A 96 -6.75 0.41 -21.58
N ASN A 97 -7.49 -0.44 -20.85
CA ASN A 97 -8.82 -0.10 -20.35
C ASN A 97 -8.80 1.10 -19.38
N ILE A 98 -7.82 1.17 -18.47
CA ILE A 98 -7.68 2.29 -17.54
C ILE A 98 -7.36 3.59 -18.28
N VAL A 99 -6.42 3.55 -19.21
CA VAL A 99 -6.03 4.71 -20.02
C VAL A 99 -7.23 5.24 -20.83
N ASN A 100 -7.97 4.34 -21.48
CA ASN A 100 -9.17 4.70 -22.26
C ASN A 100 -10.31 5.20 -21.35
N HIS A 101 -10.61 4.50 -20.26
CA HIS A 101 -11.68 4.90 -19.34
C HIS A 101 -11.39 6.24 -18.67
N SER A 102 -10.14 6.46 -18.24
CA SER A 102 -9.72 7.74 -17.66
C SER A 102 -9.65 8.88 -18.68
N GLU A 103 -9.64 8.57 -19.97
CA GLU A 103 -9.39 9.56 -21.05
C GLU A 103 -8.04 10.26 -20.85
N SER A 104 -7.02 9.49 -20.49
CA SER A 104 -5.67 10.03 -20.32
C SER A 104 -5.13 10.55 -21.63
N LYS A 105 -4.61 11.78 -21.60
CA LYS A 105 -4.05 12.47 -22.77
C LYS A 105 -2.63 12.00 -23.08
N LEU A 106 -1.84 11.77 -22.05
CA LEU A 106 -0.47 11.25 -22.11
C LEU A 106 -0.34 10.05 -21.19
N LEU A 107 0.62 9.17 -21.52
CA LEU A 107 0.99 8.02 -20.70
C LEU A 107 2.52 7.99 -20.53
N PHE A 108 2.98 8.06 -19.29
CA PHE A 108 4.38 7.77 -18.94
C PHE A 108 4.53 6.28 -18.66
N VAL A 109 5.50 5.62 -19.28
CA VAL A 109 5.72 4.16 -19.14
C VAL A 109 7.14 3.83 -18.72
N GLY A 110 7.26 2.85 -17.82
CA GLY A 110 8.55 2.21 -17.49
C GLY A 110 8.95 1.14 -18.51
N ASP A 111 10.16 0.64 -18.38
CA ASP A 111 10.82 -0.29 -19.30
C ASP A 111 9.99 -1.55 -19.61
N VAL A 112 9.52 -2.26 -18.60
CA VAL A 112 8.72 -3.49 -18.75
C VAL A 112 7.39 -3.19 -19.44
N VAL A 113 6.68 -2.18 -18.96
CA VAL A 113 5.35 -1.82 -19.49
C VAL A 113 5.43 -1.35 -20.94
N ALA A 114 6.48 -0.59 -21.29
CA ALA A 114 6.66 -0.06 -22.66
C ALA A 114 6.76 -1.15 -23.74
N THR A 115 7.22 -2.35 -23.36
CA THR A 115 7.35 -3.49 -24.30
C THR A 115 6.11 -4.37 -24.39
N GLU A 116 5.17 -4.23 -23.45
CA GLU A 116 4.00 -5.11 -23.35
C GLU A 116 2.71 -4.43 -23.85
N ILE A 117 2.62 -3.10 -23.79
CA ILE A 117 1.41 -2.37 -24.23
C ILE A 117 1.32 -2.25 -25.75
N THR A 118 0.09 -2.17 -26.23
CA THR A 118 -0.25 -1.95 -27.64
C THR A 118 -0.83 -0.55 -27.80
N PRO A 119 -0.06 0.43 -28.35
CA PRO A 119 -0.52 1.82 -28.47
C PRO A 119 -1.83 1.98 -29.27
N GLU A 120 -2.08 1.10 -30.23
CA GLU A 120 -3.27 1.12 -31.08
C GLU A 120 -4.56 0.87 -30.27
N GLU A 121 -4.47 0.14 -29.16
CA GLU A 121 -5.58 -0.11 -28.24
C GLU A 121 -5.91 1.10 -27.34
N MET A 122 -5.12 2.18 -27.43
CA MET A 122 -5.32 3.43 -26.71
C MET A 122 -5.42 4.63 -27.67
N PRO A 123 -6.49 4.71 -28.47
CA PRO A 123 -6.59 5.67 -29.58
C PRO A 123 -6.69 7.14 -29.11
N SER A 124 -7.13 7.41 -27.89
CA SER A 124 -7.27 8.77 -27.34
C SER A 124 -5.96 9.40 -26.88
N LEU A 125 -4.88 8.60 -26.71
CA LEU A 125 -3.58 9.12 -26.29
C LEU A 125 -2.95 9.99 -27.38
N GLU A 126 -2.48 11.17 -27.01
CA GLU A 126 -1.66 12.04 -27.87
C GLU A 126 -0.18 11.60 -27.88
N GLY A 127 0.28 10.91 -26.83
CA GLY A 127 1.63 10.37 -26.79
C GLY A 127 1.92 9.46 -25.62
N ILE A 128 2.95 8.62 -25.81
CA ILE A 128 3.53 7.75 -24.78
C ILE A 128 4.98 8.19 -24.58
N ILE A 129 5.31 8.49 -23.33
CA ILE A 129 6.62 9.02 -22.91
C ILE A 129 7.34 7.96 -22.07
N TYR A 130 8.58 7.68 -22.41
CA TYR A 130 9.40 6.70 -21.69
C TYR A 130 10.00 7.32 -20.43
N LEU A 131 9.71 6.75 -19.27
CA LEU A 131 10.11 7.29 -17.97
C LEU A 131 11.62 7.51 -17.80
N PRO A 132 12.51 6.58 -18.21
CA PRO A 132 13.93 6.72 -17.94
C PRO A 132 14.59 8.00 -18.50
N ASP A 133 14.19 8.46 -19.69
CA ASP A 133 14.81 9.59 -20.38
C ASP A 133 13.84 10.61 -20.97
N ASN A 134 12.54 10.41 -20.76
CA ASN A 134 11.43 11.18 -21.33
C ASN A 134 11.41 11.18 -22.86
N SER A 135 12.00 10.18 -23.53
CA SER A 135 11.85 10.01 -24.99
C SER A 135 10.41 9.64 -25.36
N LEU A 136 10.02 9.95 -26.57
CA LEU A 136 8.71 9.59 -27.10
C LEU A 136 8.75 8.14 -27.61
N VAL A 137 7.94 7.25 -27.01
CA VAL A 137 7.70 5.91 -27.54
C VAL A 137 6.79 6.04 -28.78
N ILE A 138 5.76 6.89 -28.66
CA ILE A 138 4.88 7.29 -29.75
C ILE A 138 4.43 8.73 -29.55
N SER A 139 4.23 9.44 -30.65
CA SER A 139 3.58 10.76 -30.66
C SER A 139 2.56 10.82 -31.79
N ARG A 140 1.36 11.27 -31.45
CA ARG A 140 0.28 11.58 -32.39
C ARG A 140 -0.01 13.08 -32.46
N SER A 141 0.82 13.91 -31.82
CA SER A 141 0.71 15.36 -31.75
C SER A 141 2.02 15.99 -32.23
N GLU A 142 1.96 16.81 -33.28
CA GLU A 142 3.11 17.59 -33.77
C GLU A 142 3.64 18.52 -32.68
N LYS A 143 2.76 19.09 -31.84
CA LYS A 143 3.14 19.96 -30.75
C LYS A 143 3.93 19.21 -29.69
N LEU A 144 3.51 17.98 -29.33
CA LEU A 144 4.24 17.13 -28.37
C LEU A 144 5.62 16.77 -28.90
N THR A 145 5.71 16.38 -30.19
CA THR A 145 6.98 16.07 -30.84
C THR A 145 7.91 17.28 -30.80
N TYR A 146 7.43 18.45 -31.26
CA TYR A 146 8.19 19.69 -31.25
C TYR A 146 8.64 20.09 -29.83
N ALA A 147 7.72 20.04 -28.86
CA ALA A 147 8.03 20.38 -27.47
C ALA A 147 9.11 19.46 -26.89
N ARG A 148 9.06 18.15 -27.20
CA ARG A 148 10.06 17.19 -26.69
C ARG A 148 11.43 17.40 -27.34
N GLU A 149 11.50 17.61 -28.64
CA GLU A 149 12.74 17.82 -29.37
C GLU A 149 13.45 19.12 -28.95
N ASN A 150 12.68 20.17 -28.67
CA ASN A 150 13.20 21.48 -28.31
C ASN A 150 13.22 21.75 -26.80
N LEU A 151 12.92 20.75 -25.94
CA LEU A 151 12.75 20.91 -24.51
C LEU A 151 13.93 21.60 -23.81
N ASN A 152 15.16 21.19 -24.12
CA ASN A 152 16.35 21.78 -23.52
C ASN A 152 16.59 23.22 -23.98
N ALA A 153 16.29 23.54 -25.25
CA ALA A 153 16.38 24.91 -25.78
C ALA A 153 15.34 25.82 -25.12
N MET A 154 14.08 25.34 -24.99
CA MET A 154 13.00 26.07 -24.32
C MET A 154 13.35 26.34 -22.85
N PHE A 155 13.86 25.32 -22.13
CA PHE A 155 14.31 25.48 -20.75
C PHE A 155 15.44 26.49 -20.64
N GLY A 156 16.46 26.40 -21.50
CA GLY A 156 17.58 27.34 -21.53
C GLY A 156 17.17 28.78 -21.88
N HIS A 157 16.17 28.94 -22.77
CA HIS A 157 15.60 30.26 -23.09
C HIS A 157 14.82 30.86 -21.89
N ARG A 158 14.04 30.03 -21.17
CA ARG A 158 13.28 30.46 -19.99
C ARG A 158 14.22 30.80 -18.81
N TYR A 159 15.32 30.07 -18.66
CA TYR A 159 16.31 30.22 -17.59
C TYR A 159 17.73 30.38 -18.14
N PRO A 160 18.06 31.54 -18.74
CA PRO A 160 19.31 31.72 -19.47
C PRO A 160 20.57 31.72 -18.62
N LYS A 161 20.44 31.94 -17.31
CA LYS A 161 21.59 31.90 -16.37
C LYS A 161 21.56 30.62 -15.54
N TYR A 162 20.67 30.57 -14.56
CA TYR A 162 20.53 29.44 -13.64
C TYR A 162 19.07 29.26 -13.23
N PHE A 163 18.65 28.02 -13.09
CA PHE A 163 17.41 27.69 -12.41
C PHE A 163 17.64 27.67 -10.89
N ARG A 164 16.82 28.36 -10.11
CA ARG A 164 17.01 28.64 -8.69
C ARG A 164 15.74 28.41 -7.90
N PRO A 165 15.80 28.34 -6.53
CA PRO A 165 14.61 28.14 -5.69
C PRO A 165 13.46 29.13 -5.96
N GLU A 166 13.78 30.40 -6.21
CA GLU A 166 12.77 31.44 -6.47
C GLU A 166 11.98 31.26 -7.78
N HIS A 167 12.46 30.39 -8.67
CA HIS A 167 11.75 30.03 -9.90
C HIS A 167 10.74 28.90 -9.71
N VAL A 168 10.82 28.16 -8.60
CA VAL A 168 9.89 27.06 -8.31
C VAL A 168 8.55 27.66 -7.93
N LYS A 169 7.55 27.42 -8.78
CA LYS A 169 6.17 27.83 -8.55
C LYS A 169 5.23 26.79 -9.12
N TYR A 170 4.38 26.29 -8.26
CA TYR A 170 3.46 25.22 -8.63
C TYR A 170 2.01 25.69 -8.65
N HIS A 171 1.15 24.88 -9.21
CA HIS A 171 -0.29 25.14 -9.21
C HIS A 171 -0.82 25.27 -7.77
N VAL A 172 -1.51 26.37 -7.49
CA VAL A 172 -2.22 26.55 -6.22
C VAL A 172 -3.58 25.88 -6.38
N ASP A 173 -3.71 24.71 -5.76
CA ASP A 173 -4.89 23.87 -5.86
C ASP A 173 -6.01 24.33 -4.91
N ASP A 174 -7.26 24.17 -5.35
CA ASP A 174 -8.44 24.22 -4.49
C ASP A 174 -8.65 22.87 -3.80
N PRO A 175 -9.07 22.84 -2.52
CA PRO A 175 -9.29 21.58 -1.79
C PRO A 175 -10.23 20.61 -2.50
N GLU A 176 -11.23 21.10 -3.24
CA GLU A 176 -12.19 20.27 -3.98
C GLU A 176 -11.75 19.96 -5.41
N GLU A 177 -10.67 20.53 -5.90
CA GLU A 177 -10.10 20.19 -7.19
C GLU A 177 -9.61 18.74 -7.19
N LEU A 178 -9.83 18.03 -8.33
CA LEU A 178 -9.44 16.63 -8.45
C LEU A 178 -7.94 16.51 -8.66
N ALA A 179 -7.25 15.86 -7.71
CA ALA A 179 -5.81 15.64 -7.76
C ALA A 179 -5.45 14.39 -8.56
N MET A 180 -6.22 13.30 -8.38
CA MET A 180 -5.91 12.02 -9.01
C MET A 180 -7.14 11.12 -9.16
N ILE A 181 -7.01 10.14 -10.07
CA ILE A 181 -7.93 9.00 -10.21
C ILE A 181 -7.12 7.73 -9.99
N ASN A 182 -7.29 7.07 -8.86
CA ASN A 182 -6.58 5.84 -8.53
C ASN A 182 -7.47 4.62 -8.79
N TYR A 183 -7.02 3.70 -9.64
CA TYR A 183 -7.82 2.54 -10.03
C TYR A 183 -7.59 1.36 -9.07
N THR A 184 -8.71 0.83 -8.53
CA THR A 184 -8.68 -0.36 -7.69
C THR A 184 -8.95 -1.61 -8.53
N SER A 185 -8.28 -2.72 -8.17
CA SER A 185 -8.61 -4.03 -8.72
C SER A 185 -9.97 -4.47 -8.19
N GLY A 186 -11.04 -4.24 -8.96
CA GLY A 186 -12.38 -4.68 -8.58
C GLY A 186 -12.48 -6.21 -8.50
N THR A 187 -13.22 -6.72 -7.50
CA THR A 187 -13.56 -8.15 -7.38
C THR A 187 -14.44 -8.66 -8.53
N THR A 188 -15.03 -7.75 -9.31
CA THR A 188 -15.94 -8.02 -10.45
C THR A 188 -15.27 -7.96 -11.83
N GLY A 189 -13.93 -7.85 -11.88
CA GLY A 189 -13.18 -7.82 -13.16
C GLY A 189 -12.94 -6.42 -13.75
N PHE A 190 -13.75 -5.42 -13.45
CA PHE A 190 -13.53 -4.04 -13.89
C PHE A 190 -12.97 -3.18 -12.75
N SER A 191 -11.85 -2.51 -13.02
CA SER A 191 -11.24 -1.57 -12.08
C SER A 191 -12.11 -0.32 -11.95
N LYS A 192 -12.38 0.12 -10.71
CA LYS A 192 -13.09 1.37 -10.44
C LYS A 192 -12.08 2.50 -10.25
N GLY A 193 -12.29 3.63 -10.91
CA GLY A 193 -11.46 4.83 -10.75
C GLY A 193 -11.92 5.65 -9.55
N VAL A 194 -11.16 5.64 -8.48
CA VAL A 194 -11.43 6.40 -7.25
C VAL A 194 -11.00 7.85 -7.45
N MET A 195 -11.92 8.79 -7.37
CA MET A 195 -11.68 10.23 -7.54
C MET A 195 -11.22 10.87 -6.22
N LEU A 196 -9.95 11.20 -6.12
CA LEU A 196 -9.35 11.80 -4.92
C LEU A 196 -9.10 13.30 -5.13
N PRO A 197 -9.81 14.19 -4.39
CA PRO A 197 -9.55 15.62 -4.40
C PRO A 197 -8.31 15.95 -3.57
N TYR A 198 -7.74 17.16 -3.75
CA TYR A 198 -6.58 17.61 -2.99
C TYR A 198 -6.80 17.59 -1.48
N ARG A 199 -8.04 17.90 -1.00
CA ARG A 199 -8.35 17.81 0.45
C ARG A 199 -8.09 16.43 1.04
N ALA A 200 -8.33 15.37 0.25
CA ALA A 200 -8.14 14.00 0.73
C ALA A 200 -6.65 13.66 0.91
N LEU A 201 -5.80 14.16 0.00
CA LEU A 201 -4.35 14.05 0.15
C LEU A 201 -3.84 14.90 1.31
N TRP A 202 -4.36 16.13 1.42
CA TRP A 202 -3.99 17.07 2.49
C TRP A 202 -4.33 16.52 3.88
N GLY A 203 -5.52 15.93 4.07
CA GLY A 203 -5.94 15.41 5.37
C GLY A 203 -5.06 14.28 5.88
N ASN A 204 -4.64 13.37 4.99
CA ASN A 204 -3.66 12.34 5.32
C ASN A 204 -2.29 12.93 5.67
N LEU A 205 -1.82 13.89 4.86
CA LEU A 205 -0.54 14.56 5.07
C LEU A 205 -0.51 15.33 6.39
N ASP A 206 -1.56 16.10 6.71
CA ASP A 206 -1.68 16.88 7.94
C ASP A 206 -1.63 15.99 9.18
N TYR A 207 -2.35 14.84 9.15
CA TYR A 207 -2.27 13.84 10.21
C TYR A 207 -0.85 13.28 10.38
N LEU A 208 -0.20 12.85 9.29
CA LEU A 208 1.15 12.27 9.35
C LEU A 208 2.20 13.31 9.81
N ILE A 209 2.06 14.57 9.42
CA ILE A 209 2.92 15.65 9.90
C ILE A 209 2.77 15.82 11.41
N ASP A 210 1.54 15.83 11.92
CA ASP A 210 1.29 16.03 13.35
C ASP A 210 1.72 14.82 14.19
N SER A 211 1.51 13.60 13.69
CA SER A 211 1.67 12.38 14.48
C SER A 211 3.03 11.71 14.32
N VAL A 212 3.66 11.75 13.15
CA VAL A 212 4.92 11.03 12.87
C VAL A 212 6.13 11.96 12.94
N LYS A 213 6.06 13.16 12.33
CA LYS A 213 7.19 14.08 12.26
C LYS A 213 7.84 14.44 13.60
N PRO A 214 7.11 14.59 14.74
CA PRO A 214 7.72 14.91 16.03
C PRO A 214 8.70 13.83 16.53
N HIS A 215 8.57 12.60 16.05
CA HIS A 215 9.30 11.43 16.51
C HIS A 215 10.47 11.03 15.62
N ILE A 216 10.57 11.61 14.43
CA ILE A 216 11.66 11.32 13.48
C ILE A 216 12.58 12.51 13.31
N GLY A 217 13.82 12.23 12.95
CA GLY A 217 14.84 13.25 12.69
C GLY A 217 14.56 14.09 11.44
N LYS A 218 15.55 14.87 11.04
CA LYS A 218 15.58 15.55 9.74
C LYS A 218 16.37 14.70 8.76
N ASN A 219 15.99 14.77 7.48
CA ASN A 219 16.66 14.04 6.39
C ASN A 219 16.71 12.53 6.64
N CYS A 220 15.59 11.97 7.06
CA CYS A 220 15.44 10.54 7.30
C CYS A 220 15.60 9.74 6.02
N ASN A 221 16.16 8.54 6.15
CA ASN A 221 16.22 7.57 5.08
C ASN A 221 14.93 6.74 5.05
N ILE A 222 14.32 6.63 3.89
CA ILE A 222 13.10 5.85 3.66
C ILE A 222 13.37 4.82 2.57
N LEU A 223 13.12 3.55 2.86
CA LEU A 223 13.17 2.49 1.85
C LEU A 223 11.78 2.26 1.29
N SER A 224 11.58 2.55 0.00
CA SER A 224 10.31 2.33 -0.69
C SER A 224 10.23 0.90 -1.22
N THR A 225 9.39 0.10 -0.58
CA THR A 225 9.13 -1.30 -0.91
C THR A 225 7.73 -1.55 -1.44
N LEU A 226 6.80 -0.64 -1.13
CA LEU A 226 5.40 -0.71 -1.56
C LEU A 226 5.22 -0.11 -2.95
N PRO A 227 4.30 -0.63 -3.78
CA PRO A 227 4.02 -0.02 -5.08
C PRO A 227 3.55 1.43 -4.94
N MET A 228 4.25 2.37 -5.59
CA MET A 228 3.89 3.81 -5.55
C MET A 228 2.56 4.12 -6.25
N ALA A 229 2.11 3.29 -7.17
CA ALA A 229 0.78 3.42 -7.76
C ALA A 229 -0.36 3.00 -6.80
N HIS A 230 -0.03 2.43 -5.64
CA HIS A 230 -0.98 2.10 -4.59
C HIS A 230 -0.98 3.18 -3.51
N MET A 231 -2.18 3.61 -3.03
CA MET A 231 -2.32 4.74 -2.09
C MET A 231 -1.49 4.61 -0.82
N TYR A 232 -1.29 3.39 -0.30
CA TYR A 232 -0.46 3.17 0.89
C TYR A 232 0.99 3.61 0.61
N GLY A 233 1.66 3.05 -0.38
CA GLY A 233 3.02 3.45 -0.75
C GLY A 233 3.11 4.91 -1.23
N LEU A 234 2.13 5.35 -2.03
CA LEU A 234 2.09 6.71 -2.55
C LEU A 234 2.08 7.77 -1.45
N MET A 235 1.20 7.62 -0.46
CA MET A 235 1.06 8.61 0.61
C MET A 235 2.18 8.49 1.64
N THR A 236 2.44 7.28 2.15
CA THR A 236 3.30 7.10 3.32
C THR A 236 4.78 7.01 3.00
N GLU A 237 5.17 6.30 1.91
CA GLU A 237 6.59 6.21 1.52
C GLU A 237 7.04 7.39 0.68
N PHE A 238 6.15 7.98 -0.13
CA PHE A 238 6.54 8.99 -1.11
C PHE A 238 6.09 10.41 -0.75
N LEU A 239 4.80 10.76 -0.84
CA LEU A 239 4.34 12.15 -0.73
C LEU A 239 4.66 12.75 0.64
N PHE A 240 4.40 12.04 1.72
CA PHE A 240 4.71 12.48 3.08
C PHE A 240 6.21 12.77 3.23
N ASN A 241 7.06 11.89 2.73
CA ASN A 241 8.51 12.02 2.88
C ASN A 241 9.12 13.11 1.99
N ILE A 242 8.59 13.32 0.79
CA ILE A 242 8.97 14.47 -0.06
C ILE A 242 8.65 15.78 0.67
N VAL A 243 7.48 15.88 1.29
CA VAL A 243 7.08 17.09 2.03
C VAL A 243 7.95 17.33 3.26
N LEU A 244 8.42 16.28 3.93
CA LEU A 244 9.32 16.41 5.08
C LEU A 244 10.77 16.74 4.71
N GLY A 245 11.15 16.58 3.47
CA GLY A 245 12.55 16.76 3.04
C GLY A 245 13.42 15.53 3.30
N ASN A 246 12.83 14.34 3.34
CA ASN A 246 13.51 13.08 3.57
C ASN A 246 14.14 12.53 2.29
N HIS A 247 15.03 11.53 2.43
CA HIS A 247 15.70 10.84 1.35
C HIS A 247 15.04 9.48 1.11
N ILE A 248 14.49 9.27 -0.09
CA ILE A 248 13.74 8.07 -0.46
C ILE A 248 14.60 7.19 -1.39
N PHE A 249 14.72 5.91 -1.04
CA PHE A 249 15.42 4.90 -1.82
C PHE A 249 14.41 3.94 -2.46
N PHE A 250 14.43 3.83 -3.79
CA PHE A 250 13.55 2.95 -4.54
C PHE A 250 14.23 1.65 -4.91
N LEU A 251 13.57 0.53 -4.63
CA LEU A 251 13.97 -0.76 -5.19
C LEU A 251 13.46 -0.85 -6.63
N THR A 252 14.34 -0.59 -7.60
CA THR A 252 14.00 -0.59 -9.03
C THR A 252 13.87 -2.00 -9.61
N ARG A 253 14.24 -3.04 -8.84
CA ARG A 253 14.08 -4.46 -9.19
C ARG A 253 12.92 -5.07 -8.41
N LEU A 254 12.43 -6.23 -8.87
CA LEU A 254 11.42 -6.98 -8.13
C LEU A 254 11.92 -7.27 -6.71
N PRO A 255 11.17 -6.87 -5.66
CA PRO A 255 11.58 -7.09 -4.28
C PRO A 255 11.67 -8.60 -3.97
N SER A 256 12.89 -9.10 -3.79
CA SER A 256 13.13 -10.43 -3.22
C SER A 256 13.49 -10.29 -1.73
N PRO A 257 13.28 -11.32 -0.90
CA PRO A 257 13.69 -11.28 0.51
C PRO A 257 15.16 -10.89 0.69
N THR A 258 16.04 -11.44 -0.15
CA THR A 258 17.48 -11.14 -0.13
C THR A 258 17.76 -9.67 -0.45
N LEU A 259 17.14 -9.14 -1.50
CA LEU A 259 17.33 -7.73 -1.90
C LEU A 259 16.79 -6.78 -0.83
N ILE A 260 15.64 -7.10 -0.22
CA ILE A 260 15.08 -6.29 0.87
C ILE A 260 16.01 -6.31 2.09
N SER A 261 16.50 -7.49 2.51
CA SER A 261 17.40 -7.62 3.65
C SER A 261 18.73 -6.85 3.43
N GLU A 262 19.31 -6.94 2.23
CA GLU A 262 20.49 -6.18 1.83
C GLU A 262 20.24 -4.67 1.91
N ALA A 263 19.16 -4.19 1.28
CA ALA A 263 18.80 -2.78 1.27
C ALA A 263 18.51 -2.25 2.69
N LEU A 264 17.81 -3.01 3.54
CA LEU A 264 17.57 -2.65 4.93
C LEU A 264 18.87 -2.47 5.71
N SER A 265 19.85 -3.37 5.50
CA SER A 265 21.14 -3.31 6.20
C SER A 265 22.02 -2.14 5.76
N GLU A 266 21.93 -1.75 4.48
CA GLU A 266 22.74 -0.65 3.92
C GLU A 266 22.11 0.72 4.17
N ILE A 267 20.79 0.86 3.93
CA ILE A 267 20.05 2.14 3.98
C ILE A 267 19.70 2.52 5.41
N LYS A 268 19.37 1.53 6.25
CA LYS A 268 18.94 1.70 7.65
C LYS A 268 17.82 2.73 7.78
N PRO A 269 16.62 2.42 7.25
CA PRO A 269 15.52 3.36 7.21
C PRO A 269 15.08 3.77 8.62
N ASP A 270 14.74 5.06 8.77
CA ASP A 270 14.25 5.62 10.04
C ASP A 270 12.78 5.27 10.32
N ILE A 271 12.00 5.01 9.27
CA ILE A 271 10.67 4.39 9.33
C ILE A 271 10.61 3.33 8.22
N LEU A 272 9.98 2.20 8.53
CA LEU A 272 9.72 1.16 7.55
C LEU A 272 8.22 0.95 7.39
N TYR A 273 7.72 1.06 6.16
CA TYR A 273 6.36 0.70 5.78
C TYR A 273 6.38 -0.68 5.13
N ALA A 274 5.49 -1.57 5.57
CA ALA A 274 5.50 -2.94 5.09
C ALA A 274 4.09 -3.52 4.99
N VAL A 275 3.92 -4.53 4.15
CA VAL A 275 2.76 -5.42 4.19
C VAL A 275 3.07 -6.62 5.08
N PRO A 276 2.05 -7.26 5.70
CA PRO A 276 2.24 -8.40 6.59
C PRO A 276 3.09 -9.52 6.01
N LEU A 277 2.94 -9.82 4.73
CA LEU A 277 3.70 -10.87 4.04
C LEU A 277 5.23 -10.66 4.09
N VAL A 278 5.68 -9.41 3.97
CA VAL A 278 7.11 -9.06 4.06
C VAL A 278 7.61 -9.26 5.48
N VAL A 279 6.85 -8.78 6.45
CA VAL A 279 7.17 -8.93 7.89
C VAL A 279 7.22 -10.42 8.26
N ASP A 280 6.22 -11.19 7.84
CA ASP A 280 6.14 -12.64 8.09
C ASP A 280 7.37 -13.38 7.55
N LYS A 281 7.75 -13.10 6.29
CA LYS A 281 8.94 -13.72 5.68
C LYS A 281 10.24 -13.37 6.42
N ILE A 282 10.44 -12.12 6.83
CA ILE A 282 11.63 -11.72 7.60
C ILE A 282 11.64 -12.45 8.94
N VAL A 283 10.53 -12.45 9.67
CA VAL A 283 10.47 -13.06 10.99
C VAL A 283 10.67 -14.57 10.93
N ARG A 284 9.96 -15.27 10.04
CA ARG A 284 10.04 -16.73 9.95
C ARG A 284 11.37 -17.23 9.40
N LYS A 285 11.97 -16.54 8.41
CA LYS A 285 13.23 -16.98 7.81
C LYS A 285 14.47 -16.51 8.57
N GLU A 286 14.45 -15.30 9.16
CA GLU A 286 15.65 -14.68 9.71
C GLU A 286 15.63 -14.49 11.24
N VAL A 287 14.46 -14.60 11.90
CA VAL A 287 14.35 -14.39 13.34
C VAL A 287 14.04 -15.67 14.08
N PHE A 288 12.94 -16.34 13.77
CA PHE A 288 12.47 -17.53 14.51
C PHE A 288 13.49 -18.67 14.57
N PRO A 289 14.24 -19.04 13.50
CA PRO A 289 15.25 -20.10 13.59
C PRO A 289 16.32 -19.85 14.65
N HIS A 290 16.59 -18.59 14.99
CA HIS A 290 17.60 -18.22 15.97
C HIS A 290 17.07 -18.13 17.42
N ILE A 291 15.77 -17.87 17.60
CA ILE A 291 15.17 -17.62 18.93
C ILE A 291 14.24 -18.75 19.40
N GLN A 292 13.73 -19.61 18.52
CA GLN A 292 12.84 -20.72 18.88
C GLN A 292 13.60 -21.98 19.36
N THR A 293 14.90 -21.87 19.63
CA THR A 293 15.65 -22.96 20.26
C THR A 293 15.17 -23.22 21.69
N ASN A 294 15.23 -24.47 22.15
CA ASN A 294 14.82 -24.86 23.52
C ASN A 294 15.52 -24.03 24.59
N ARG A 295 16.78 -23.64 24.37
CA ARG A 295 17.54 -22.74 25.26
C ARG A 295 16.96 -21.32 25.29
N ALA A 296 16.63 -20.75 24.16
CA ALA A 296 16.10 -19.38 24.08
C ALA A 296 14.69 -19.30 24.70
N ARG A 297 13.83 -20.30 24.47
CA ARG A 297 12.51 -20.41 25.13
C ARG A 297 12.62 -20.50 26.65
N LEU A 298 13.53 -21.34 27.15
CA LEU A 298 13.75 -21.47 28.58
C LEU A 298 14.20 -20.14 29.22
N LEU A 299 15.13 -19.44 28.56
CA LEU A 299 15.69 -18.17 29.06
C LEU A 299 14.66 -17.02 29.00
N MET A 300 13.79 -16.98 27.99
CA MET A 300 12.73 -15.97 27.90
C MET A 300 11.65 -16.12 28.98
N ASN A 301 11.49 -17.31 29.54
CA ASN A 301 10.52 -17.59 30.62
C ASN A 301 11.08 -17.42 32.03
N MET A 302 12.38 -17.08 32.20
CA MET A 302 12.99 -16.89 33.51
C MET A 302 12.74 -15.48 34.06
N PRO A 303 12.07 -15.31 35.22
CA PRO A 303 11.57 -14.00 35.70
C PRO A 303 12.65 -12.93 35.91
N VAL A 304 13.84 -13.32 36.36
CA VAL A 304 14.93 -12.40 36.73
C VAL A 304 15.80 -11.96 35.53
N ILE A 305 15.90 -12.79 34.49
CA ILE A 305 16.81 -12.59 33.36
C ILE A 305 16.01 -12.08 32.11
N ASN A 306 14.70 -12.17 32.19
CA ASN A 306 13.76 -11.91 31.10
C ASN A 306 13.96 -10.52 30.41
N LYS A 307 14.12 -9.44 31.21
CA LYS A 307 14.24 -8.08 30.64
C LYS A 307 15.47 -7.94 29.73
N ARG A 308 16.65 -8.35 30.18
CA ARG A 308 17.90 -8.27 29.40
C ARG A 308 17.89 -9.16 28.16
N ILE A 309 17.22 -10.32 28.26
CA ILE A 309 17.10 -11.23 27.11
C ILE A 309 16.15 -10.65 26.08
N LYS A 310 15.01 -10.13 26.51
CA LYS A 310 14.06 -9.46 25.62
C LYS A 310 14.69 -8.25 24.91
N GLU A 311 15.49 -7.45 25.62
CA GLU A 311 16.25 -6.34 25.02
C GLU A 311 17.22 -6.84 23.93
N LYS A 312 17.99 -7.91 24.20
CA LYS A 312 18.89 -8.51 23.18
C LYS A 312 18.13 -9.10 21.98
N VAL A 313 17.00 -9.76 22.24
CA VAL A 313 16.13 -10.26 21.17
C VAL A 313 15.56 -9.09 20.36
N ARG A 314 15.07 -8.05 21.02
CA ARG A 314 14.61 -6.81 20.35
C ARG A 314 15.70 -6.22 19.46
N GLU A 315 16.92 -6.04 19.97
CA GLU A 315 18.05 -5.53 19.18
C GLU A 315 18.39 -6.43 17.98
N PHE A 316 18.32 -7.75 18.18
CA PHE A 316 18.53 -8.71 17.10
C PHE A 316 17.44 -8.57 16.02
N VAL A 317 16.17 -8.47 16.41
CA VAL A 317 15.06 -8.27 15.48
C VAL A 317 15.19 -6.92 14.76
N LEU A 318 15.48 -5.84 15.49
CA LEU A 318 15.66 -4.51 14.90
C LEU A 318 16.74 -4.50 13.80
N ARG A 319 17.85 -5.24 13.98
CA ARG A 319 18.88 -5.38 12.94
C ARG A 319 18.36 -5.99 11.64
N LYS A 320 17.31 -6.85 11.71
CA LYS A 320 16.67 -7.44 10.53
C LYS A 320 15.72 -6.47 9.82
N PHE A 321 15.32 -5.41 10.52
CA PHE A 321 14.44 -4.36 10.01
C PHE A 321 15.16 -3.00 9.80
N GLY A 322 16.49 -2.99 9.63
CA GLY A 322 17.27 -1.77 9.35
C GLY A 322 17.89 -1.11 10.58
N GLU A 323 18.15 -1.87 11.64
CA GLU A 323 18.83 -1.50 12.90
C GLU A 323 18.00 -0.66 13.87
N ARG A 324 17.41 0.48 13.43
CA ARG A 324 16.81 1.44 14.35
C ARG A 324 15.58 2.17 13.79
N PRO A 325 14.64 1.51 13.13
CA PRO A 325 13.44 2.21 12.72
C PRO A 325 12.71 2.74 13.96
N TYR A 326 12.24 3.99 13.88
CA TYR A 326 11.34 4.54 14.90
C TYR A 326 10.09 3.68 15.01
N GLU A 327 9.50 3.36 13.86
CA GLU A 327 8.34 2.46 13.75
C GLU A 327 8.47 1.55 12.53
N VAL A 328 7.93 0.34 12.66
CA VAL A 328 7.61 -0.53 11.53
C VAL A 328 6.09 -0.51 11.35
N VAL A 329 5.64 0.25 10.37
CA VAL A 329 4.22 0.45 10.09
C VAL A 329 3.72 -0.68 9.20
N VAL A 330 2.74 -1.44 9.68
CA VAL A 330 2.14 -2.54 8.94
C VAL A 330 0.73 -2.15 8.50
N GLY A 331 0.41 -2.38 7.23
CA GLY A 331 -0.89 -2.04 6.67
C GLY A 331 -1.26 -2.88 5.46
N GLY A 332 -2.49 -2.73 4.98
CA GLY A 332 -3.01 -3.38 3.79
C GLY A 332 -3.61 -4.78 4.01
N ALA A 333 -3.26 -5.46 5.10
CA ALA A 333 -3.85 -6.74 5.52
C ALA A 333 -3.60 -6.95 7.04
N PRO A 334 -4.31 -7.87 7.71
CA PRO A 334 -4.03 -8.24 9.10
C PRO A 334 -2.63 -8.83 9.27
N LEU A 335 -1.96 -8.50 10.39
CA LEU A 335 -0.70 -9.13 10.77
C LEU A 335 -0.99 -10.46 11.45
N ASN A 336 -0.16 -11.47 11.17
CA ASN A 336 -0.24 -12.77 11.83
C ASN A 336 -0.12 -12.63 13.36
N LYS A 337 -1.06 -13.22 14.11
CA LYS A 337 -1.15 -13.09 15.58
C LYS A 337 0.07 -13.63 16.32
N GLU A 338 0.72 -14.68 15.82
CA GLU A 338 1.95 -15.22 16.44
C GLU A 338 3.07 -14.17 16.39
N ILE A 339 3.24 -13.53 15.22
CA ILE A 339 4.27 -12.51 15.01
C ILE A 339 3.93 -11.24 15.78
N GLU A 340 2.66 -10.83 15.79
CA GLU A 340 2.18 -9.69 16.56
C GLU A 340 2.48 -9.88 18.08
N ASN A 341 2.07 -11.02 18.63
CA ASN A 341 2.34 -11.36 20.02
C ASN A 341 3.84 -11.43 20.34
N PHE A 342 4.62 -11.97 19.41
CA PHE A 342 6.07 -11.98 19.54
C PHE A 342 6.63 -10.56 19.60
N PHE A 343 6.26 -9.68 18.67
CA PHE A 343 6.71 -8.29 18.64
C PHE A 343 6.36 -7.53 19.93
N ILE A 344 5.12 -7.66 20.39
CA ILE A 344 4.68 -7.07 21.66
C ILE A 344 5.52 -7.62 22.82
N SER A 345 5.77 -8.92 22.86
CA SER A 345 6.50 -9.58 23.95
C SER A 345 7.94 -9.09 24.12
N VAL A 346 8.58 -8.67 23.02
CA VAL A 346 9.96 -8.17 23.01
C VAL A 346 10.04 -6.63 22.94
N GLY A 347 8.89 -5.94 22.87
CA GLY A 347 8.81 -4.48 22.75
C GLY A 347 9.33 -3.96 21.39
N PHE A 348 9.07 -4.69 20.29
CA PHE A 348 9.40 -4.25 18.95
C PHE A 348 8.49 -3.08 18.54
N PRO A 349 9.00 -2.01 17.86
CA PRO A 349 8.25 -0.79 17.56
C PRO A 349 7.27 -0.99 16.39
N ILE A 350 6.22 -1.75 16.62
CA ILE A 350 5.17 -1.98 15.62
C ILE A 350 4.12 -0.89 15.68
N ALA A 351 3.70 -0.41 14.52
CA ALA A 351 2.54 0.45 14.30
C ALA A 351 1.60 -0.19 13.26
N MET A 352 0.31 0.10 13.37
CA MET A 352 -0.70 -0.48 12.48
C MET A 352 -1.61 0.60 11.92
N GLY A 353 -1.87 0.54 10.60
CA GLY A 353 -2.82 1.43 9.93
C GLY A 353 -3.87 0.66 9.13
N TYR A 354 -5.09 1.18 9.15
CA TYR A 354 -6.17 0.68 8.30
C TYR A 354 -6.73 1.81 7.44
N GLY A 355 -7.08 1.44 6.21
CA GLY A 355 -7.71 2.35 5.29
C GLY A 355 -7.90 1.74 3.90
N THR A 356 -8.44 2.55 3.00
CA THR A 356 -8.82 2.14 1.66
C THR A 356 -8.32 3.15 0.62
N THR A 357 -8.33 2.79 -0.64
CA THR A 357 -8.04 3.74 -1.72
C THR A 357 -8.99 4.93 -1.68
N GLU A 358 -10.25 4.68 -1.31
CA GLU A 358 -11.33 5.64 -1.20
C GLU A 358 -11.14 6.68 -0.07
N THR A 359 -10.12 6.49 0.78
CA THR A 359 -9.79 7.40 1.91
C THR A 359 -8.35 7.94 1.87
N ALA A 360 -7.62 7.76 0.80
CA ALA A 360 -6.36 8.39 0.40
C ALA A 360 -5.10 8.21 1.31
N PRO A 361 -4.79 7.16 2.06
CA PRO A 361 -5.56 5.95 2.31
C PRO A 361 -6.18 5.85 3.72
N LEU A 362 -5.77 6.65 4.73
CA LEU A 362 -5.95 6.38 6.15
C LEU A 362 -7.37 6.65 6.67
N ILE A 363 -7.87 5.70 7.45
CA ILE A 363 -9.07 5.81 8.29
C ILE A 363 -8.68 5.77 9.76
N THR A 364 -7.87 4.77 10.17
CA THR A 364 -7.39 4.61 11.54
C THR A 364 -5.89 4.33 11.58
N PHE A 365 -5.27 4.64 12.72
CA PHE A 365 -3.86 4.38 12.94
C PHE A 365 -3.55 4.17 14.44
N ALA A 366 -2.60 3.28 14.73
CA ALA A 366 -2.03 3.08 16.06
C ALA A 366 -0.51 3.20 15.98
N HIS A 367 0.06 4.16 16.72
CA HIS A 367 1.50 4.26 16.92
C HIS A 367 2.02 3.18 17.88
N GLN A 368 3.31 2.89 17.81
CA GLN A 368 3.97 1.91 18.70
C GLN A 368 3.69 2.14 20.19
N ASP A 369 3.58 3.40 20.62
CA ASP A 369 3.44 3.79 22.03
C ASP A 369 2.04 3.51 22.59
N ASN A 370 1.03 3.42 21.72
CA ASN A 370 -0.37 3.18 22.10
C ASN A 370 -1.01 2.04 21.31
N TYR A 371 -0.19 1.12 20.82
CA TYR A 371 -0.66 -0.03 20.06
C TYR A 371 -1.41 -1.03 20.95
N VAL A 372 -2.63 -1.34 20.57
CA VAL A 372 -3.47 -2.38 21.18
C VAL A 372 -3.49 -3.60 20.28
N ALA A 373 -3.13 -4.77 20.83
CA ALA A 373 -3.03 -6.03 20.09
C ALA A 373 -4.30 -6.35 19.29
N GLY A 374 -4.14 -6.64 18.01
CA GLY A 374 -5.23 -6.95 17.07
C GLY A 374 -6.01 -5.74 16.59
N SER A 375 -5.74 -4.52 17.09
CA SER A 375 -6.42 -3.32 16.62
C SER A 375 -5.70 -2.66 15.44
N CYS A 376 -6.45 -1.90 14.65
CA CYS A 376 -5.91 -0.99 13.64
C CYS A 376 -5.85 0.46 14.15
N GLY A 377 -5.87 0.64 15.48
CA GLY A 377 -5.84 1.95 16.12
C GLY A 377 -7.17 2.68 16.14
N VAL A 378 -7.09 3.97 16.37
CA VAL A 378 -8.24 4.89 16.46
C VAL A 378 -8.36 5.75 15.21
N ALA A 379 -9.50 6.43 15.03
CA ALA A 379 -9.72 7.34 13.92
C ALA A 379 -8.60 8.38 13.80
N VAL A 380 -8.07 8.57 12.58
CA VAL A 380 -7.08 9.63 12.33
C VAL A 380 -7.74 11.01 12.35
N LYS A 381 -6.93 12.04 12.55
CA LYS A 381 -7.38 13.45 12.51
C LYS A 381 -8.24 13.72 11.26
N HIS A 382 -9.31 14.47 11.43
CA HIS A 382 -10.28 14.83 10.38
C HIS A 382 -11.18 13.70 9.89
N MET A 383 -11.16 12.52 10.53
CA MET A 383 -12.02 11.40 10.22
C MET A 383 -12.93 11.06 11.41
N GLU A 384 -14.17 10.72 11.11
CA GLU A 384 -15.12 10.10 12.03
C GLU A 384 -15.33 8.66 11.60
N VAL A 385 -15.42 7.74 12.56
CA VAL A 385 -15.68 6.32 12.32
C VAL A 385 -16.85 5.82 13.16
N LYS A 386 -17.58 4.87 12.64
CA LYS A 386 -18.66 4.15 13.36
C LYS A 386 -18.65 2.69 12.93
N VAL A 387 -19.04 1.82 13.87
CA VAL A 387 -19.40 0.43 13.58
C VAL A 387 -20.93 0.34 13.65
N LEU A 388 -21.57 -0.08 12.57
CA LEU A 388 -23.02 -0.21 12.49
C LEU A 388 -23.46 -1.50 13.19
N SER A 389 -23.57 -1.42 14.51
CA SER A 389 -23.95 -2.53 15.41
C SER A 389 -24.69 -1.98 16.62
N ASP A 390 -25.62 -2.75 17.18
CA ASP A 390 -26.30 -2.43 18.43
C ASP A 390 -25.37 -2.58 19.66
N ASP A 391 -24.32 -3.38 19.53
CA ASP A 391 -23.25 -3.57 20.52
C ASP A 391 -21.88 -3.61 19.78
N PRO A 392 -21.29 -2.44 19.45
CA PRO A 392 -20.07 -2.36 18.67
C PRO A 392 -18.85 -3.05 19.31
N GLU A 393 -18.87 -3.23 20.62
CA GLU A 393 -17.77 -3.88 21.35
C GLU A 393 -17.77 -5.39 21.14
N ASN A 394 -18.95 -6.02 21.13
CA ASN A 394 -19.09 -7.48 21.13
C ASN A 394 -19.65 -8.03 19.82
N ILE A 395 -20.41 -7.24 19.07
CA ILE A 395 -21.07 -7.67 17.83
C ILE A 395 -20.49 -6.88 16.66
N ALA A 396 -19.81 -7.58 15.74
CA ALA A 396 -19.25 -6.95 14.56
C ALA A 396 -20.36 -6.38 13.65
N GLY A 397 -20.16 -5.15 13.20
CA GLY A 397 -20.99 -4.45 12.24
C GLY A 397 -20.15 -3.85 11.12
N GLU A 398 -20.78 -3.30 10.09
CA GLU A 398 -20.05 -2.62 9.03
C GLU A 398 -19.35 -1.38 9.58
N LEU A 399 -18.06 -1.24 9.26
CA LEU A 399 -17.29 -0.04 9.54
C LEU A 399 -17.64 1.03 8.50
N VAL A 400 -18.11 2.17 8.96
CA VAL A 400 -18.35 3.34 8.11
C VAL A 400 -17.50 4.52 8.59
N CYS A 401 -17.08 5.37 7.67
CA CYS A 401 -16.30 6.55 8.00
C CYS A 401 -16.76 7.78 7.23
N ARG A 402 -16.48 8.96 7.79
CA ARG A 402 -16.76 10.25 7.20
C ARG A 402 -15.63 11.21 7.51
N GLY A 403 -15.29 12.08 6.55
CA GLY A 403 -14.26 13.10 6.76
C GLY A 403 -13.61 13.57 5.48
N ILE A 404 -12.59 14.42 5.63
CA ILE A 404 -11.95 15.07 4.48
C ILE A 404 -11.13 14.12 3.61
N ASN A 405 -10.72 12.95 4.16
CA ASN A 405 -9.98 11.93 3.43
C ASN A 405 -10.85 11.19 2.41
N VAL A 406 -12.19 11.25 2.54
CA VAL A 406 -13.11 10.47 1.69
C VAL A 406 -13.12 11.01 0.27
N MET A 407 -13.09 10.10 -0.69
CA MET A 407 -13.16 10.35 -2.14
C MET A 407 -14.38 11.17 -2.54
N LYS A 408 -14.37 11.71 -3.76
CA LYS A 408 -15.56 12.32 -4.38
C LYS A 408 -16.56 11.28 -4.93
N GLY A 409 -16.10 10.06 -5.17
CA GLY A 409 -16.86 8.98 -5.76
C GLY A 409 -16.04 8.21 -6.80
N TYR A 410 -16.70 7.34 -7.56
CA TYR A 410 -16.08 6.58 -8.64
C TYR A 410 -16.26 7.28 -9.99
N TYR A 411 -15.18 7.45 -10.70
CA TYR A 411 -15.17 8.14 -12.00
C TYR A 411 -16.10 7.46 -13.01
N LYS A 412 -17.01 8.24 -13.58
CA LYS A 412 -18.07 7.79 -14.53
C LYS A 412 -18.94 6.64 -13.99
N ASN A 413 -19.09 6.52 -12.67
CA ASN A 413 -19.90 5.45 -12.09
C ASN A 413 -20.67 5.96 -10.86
N GLN A 414 -21.76 6.71 -11.10
CA GLN A 414 -22.59 7.28 -10.04
C GLN A 414 -23.30 6.20 -9.24
N GLU A 415 -23.80 5.15 -9.90
CA GLU A 415 -24.49 4.02 -9.22
C GLU A 415 -23.57 3.36 -8.18
N ALA A 416 -22.32 3.08 -8.54
CA ALA A 416 -21.35 2.53 -7.59
C ALA A 416 -20.97 3.52 -6.48
N THR A 417 -21.03 4.82 -6.75
CA THR A 417 -20.78 5.87 -5.76
C THR A 417 -21.91 5.91 -4.73
N ASP A 418 -23.16 5.95 -5.20
CA ASP A 418 -24.37 6.00 -4.36
C ASP A 418 -24.54 4.72 -3.51
N ALA A 419 -23.98 3.61 -4.00
CA ALA A 419 -23.97 2.34 -3.26
C ALA A 419 -23.00 2.32 -2.06
N VAL A 420 -22.03 3.25 -1.99
CA VAL A 420 -20.99 3.26 -0.94
C VAL A 420 -20.87 4.59 -0.18
N ILE A 421 -21.44 5.68 -0.68
CA ILE A 421 -21.53 6.95 0.03
C ILE A 421 -22.99 7.28 0.22
N ASP A 422 -23.43 7.29 1.48
CA ASP A 422 -24.81 7.60 1.81
C ASP A 422 -25.11 9.11 1.76
N LYS A 423 -26.40 9.47 1.89
CA LYS A 423 -26.88 10.85 1.85
C LYS A 423 -26.33 11.76 2.96
N ASP A 424 -25.84 11.17 4.06
CA ASP A 424 -25.26 11.88 5.19
C ASP A 424 -23.72 11.97 5.09
N GLY A 425 -23.14 11.48 3.97
CA GLY A 425 -21.72 11.54 3.63
C GLY A 425 -20.88 10.43 4.29
N TRP A 426 -21.51 9.37 4.82
CA TRP A 426 -20.78 8.22 5.34
C TRP A 426 -20.36 7.30 4.20
N PHE A 427 -19.08 6.99 4.17
CA PHE A 427 -18.52 5.98 3.28
C PHE A 427 -18.59 4.61 3.93
N HIS A 428 -19.29 3.69 3.26
CA HIS A 428 -19.44 2.29 3.60
C HIS A 428 -18.24 1.50 3.10
N THR A 429 -17.38 1.04 4.03
CA THR A 429 -16.12 0.39 3.65
C THR A 429 -16.31 -1.02 3.11
N GLY A 430 -17.44 -1.66 3.44
CA GLY A 430 -17.68 -3.08 3.20
C GLY A 430 -16.85 -4.00 4.09
N ASP A 431 -16.15 -3.45 5.10
CA ASP A 431 -15.41 -4.20 6.10
C ASP A 431 -16.23 -4.30 7.39
N LEU A 432 -16.21 -5.45 8.02
CA LEU A 432 -16.83 -5.70 9.32
C LEU A 432 -15.80 -5.50 10.43
N ALA A 433 -16.20 -4.81 11.49
CA ALA A 433 -15.33 -4.46 12.60
C ALA A 433 -16.07 -4.49 13.94
N THR A 434 -15.31 -4.54 15.02
CA THR A 434 -15.73 -4.16 16.38
C THR A 434 -14.97 -2.93 16.83
N MET A 435 -15.48 -2.21 17.83
CA MET A 435 -14.87 -1.01 18.37
C MET A 435 -14.97 -1.05 19.89
N ASP A 436 -13.85 -0.95 20.60
CA ASP A 436 -13.87 -0.88 22.07
C ASP A 436 -14.29 0.50 22.61
N ALA A 437 -14.38 0.61 23.93
CA ALA A 437 -14.79 1.84 24.60
C ALA A 437 -13.81 3.01 24.39
N ASP A 438 -12.56 2.74 24.06
CA ASP A 438 -11.51 3.73 23.80
C ASP A 438 -11.44 4.12 22.30
N GLY A 439 -12.28 3.50 21.46
CA GLY A 439 -12.37 3.78 20.01
C GLY A 439 -11.38 3.01 19.14
N HIS A 440 -10.71 1.99 19.68
CA HIS A 440 -9.86 1.13 18.87
C HIS A 440 -10.72 0.24 17.95
N ILE A 441 -10.32 0.16 16.68
CA ILE A 441 -11.01 -0.62 15.67
C ILE A 441 -10.33 -1.96 15.47
N PHE A 442 -11.13 -3.03 15.47
CA PHE A 442 -10.70 -4.41 15.22
C PHE A 442 -11.41 -4.94 13.98
N ILE A 443 -10.68 -5.07 12.87
CA ILE A 443 -11.24 -5.61 11.63
C ILE A 443 -11.49 -7.11 11.79
N ARG A 444 -12.67 -7.57 11.38
CA ARG A 444 -13.11 -8.97 11.48
C ARG A 444 -13.14 -9.67 10.12
N GLY A 445 -13.32 -8.93 9.03
CA GLY A 445 -13.34 -9.46 7.68
C GLY A 445 -14.16 -8.60 6.72
N ARG A 446 -14.38 -9.12 5.51
CA ARG A 446 -15.22 -8.46 4.50
C ARG A 446 -16.68 -8.89 4.62
N SER A 447 -17.64 -7.97 4.56
CA SER A 447 -19.06 -8.28 4.59
C SER A 447 -19.48 -9.25 3.48
N LYS A 448 -18.90 -9.10 2.29
CA LYS A 448 -19.14 -9.98 1.12
C LYS A 448 -18.58 -11.40 1.25
N ASN A 449 -17.62 -11.61 2.15
CA ASN A 449 -16.97 -12.91 2.38
C ASN A 449 -17.56 -13.62 3.60
N MET A 450 -18.34 -12.92 4.41
CA MET A 450 -19.00 -13.49 5.59
C MET A 450 -19.89 -14.66 5.18
N LEU A 451 -19.77 -15.77 5.89
CA LEU A 451 -20.56 -16.98 5.71
C LEU A 451 -21.58 -17.08 6.85
N LEU A 452 -22.73 -17.66 6.56
CA LEU A 452 -23.73 -17.95 7.58
C LEU A 452 -23.60 -19.40 8.05
N GLY A 453 -23.43 -19.57 9.34
CA GLY A 453 -23.48 -20.88 9.98
C GLY A 453 -24.88 -21.46 9.98
N PRO A 454 -25.02 -22.78 10.29
CA PRO A 454 -26.30 -23.49 10.23
C PRO A 454 -27.42 -22.89 11.08
N ASN A 455 -27.07 -22.15 12.13
CA ASN A 455 -28.01 -21.49 13.05
C ASN A 455 -28.03 -19.96 12.89
N GLY A 456 -27.57 -19.43 11.74
CA GLY A 456 -27.53 -18.00 11.45
C GLY A 456 -26.40 -17.23 12.11
N GLN A 457 -25.39 -17.91 12.66
CA GLN A 457 -24.20 -17.23 13.19
C GLN A 457 -23.32 -16.73 12.05
N ASN A 458 -22.76 -15.53 12.23
CA ASN A 458 -21.77 -14.99 11.32
C ASN A 458 -20.44 -15.74 11.47
N ILE A 459 -19.90 -16.22 10.36
CA ILE A 459 -18.59 -16.84 10.26
C ILE A 459 -17.72 -15.95 9.40
N TYR A 460 -16.56 -15.57 9.93
CA TYR A 460 -15.58 -14.75 9.25
C TYR A 460 -14.44 -15.64 8.73
N PRO A 461 -14.41 -15.98 7.43
CA PRO A 461 -13.43 -16.89 6.86
C PRO A 461 -12.01 -16.43 7.13
N GLU A 462 -11.76 -15.13 7.07
CA GLU A 462 -10.45 -14.52 7.27
C GLU A 462 -9.88 -14.82 8.66
N GLU A 463 -10.70 -14.87 9.70
CA GLU A 463 -10.25 -15.23 11.07
C GLU A 463 -9.81 -16.70 11.17
N ILE A 464 -10.44 -17.58 10.41
CA ILE A 464 -10.09 -19.01 10.36
C ILE A 464 -8.80 -19.20 9.54
N GLU A 465 -8.71 -18.50 8.40
CA GLU A 465 -7.55 -18.52 7.50
C GLU A 465 -6.30 -17.99 8.18
N ASP A 466 -6.40 -16.90 8.95
CA ASP A 466 -5.27 -16.35 9.71
C ASP A 466 -4.67 -17.39 10.66
N LYS A 467 -5.51 -18.15 11.36
CA LYS A 467 -5.06 -19.23 12.21
C LYS A 467 -4.45 -20.38 11.41
N LEU A 468 -5.09 -20.77 10.31
CA LEU A 468 -4.63 -21.86 9.47
C LEU A 468 -3.29 -21.52 8.79
N ASN A 469 -3.13 -20.30 8.32
CA ASN A 469 -1.89 -19.81 7.71
C ASN A 469 -0.70 -19.74 8.70
N SER A 470 -0.97 -19.86 10.01
CA SER A 470 0.08 -19.97 11.05
C SER A 470 0.51 -21.41 11.34
N MET A 471 -0.14 -22.41 10.73
CA MET A 471 0.13 -23.82 10.98
C MET A 471 1.20 -24.40 10.07
N ALA A 472 1.72 -25.57 10.46
CA ALA A 472 2.81 -26.22 9.75
C ALA A 472 2.47 -26.48 8.27
N MET A 473 3.42 -26.23 7.38
CA MET A 473 3.33 -26.46 5.93
C MET A 473 2.22 -25.69 5.22
N VAL A 474 1.65 -24.67 5.80
CA VAL A 474 0.63 -23.82 5.18
C VAL A 474 1.27 -22.52 4.70
N ASN A 475 1.26 -22.27 3.41
CA ASN A 475 1.67 -20.99 2.83
C ASN A 475 0.48 -20.03 2.74
N GLU A 476 -0.64 -20.50 2.19
CA GLU A 476 -1.87 -19.69 2.03
C GLU A 476 -3.10 -20.59 2.11
N SER A 477 -4.20 -20.03 2.60
CA SER A 477 -5.47 -20.74 2.65
C SER A 477 -6.66 -19.85 2.33
N ILE A 478 -7.75 -20.48 1.87
CA ILE A 478 -9.08 -19.87 1.83
C ILE A 478 -10.11 -20.83 2.41
N VAL A 479 -11.05 -20.28 3.16
CA VAL A 479 -12.18 -21.03 3.72
C VAL A 479 -13.44 -20.68 2.93
N ILE A 480 -14.10 -21.72 2.42
CA ILE A 480 -15.33 -21.62 1.64
C ILE A 480 -16.41 -22.52 2.21
N GLN A 481 -17.65 -22.23 1.89
CA GLN A 481 -18.79 -23.07 2.29
C GLN A 481 -19.21 -23.95 1.12
N SER A 482 -19.30 -25.24 1.36
CA SER A 482 -19.78 -26.24 0.41
C SER A 482 -20.73 -27.20 1.12
N ASN A 483 -21.97 -27.34 0.63
CA ASN A 483 -23.01 -28.19 1.23
C ASN A 483 -23.17 -27.95 2.74
N ASP A 484 -23.30 -26.68 3.14
CA ASP A 484 -23.42 -26.23 4.54
C ASP A 484 -22.26 -26.58 5.47
N LYS A 485 -21.12 -27.00 4.90
CA LYS A 485 -19.90 -27.29 5.64
C LYS A 485 -18.78 -26.36 5.21
N LEU A 486 -17.94 -25.95 6.18
CA LEU A 486 -16.74 -25.20 5.87
C LEU A 486 -15.65 -26.16 5.37
N VAL A 487 -15.02 -25.77 4.30
CA VAL A 487 -13.86 -26.46 3.71
C VAL A 487 -12.74 -25.45 3.52
N ALA A 488 -11.54 -25.81 3.96
CA ALA A 488 -10.36 -25.00 3.68
C ALA A 488 -9.62 -25.56 2.45
N LEU A 489 -9.33 -24.69 1.50
CA LEU A 489 -8.35 -24.95 0.45
C LEU A 489 -7.01 -24.42 0.94
N VAL A 490 -5.95 -25.22 0.88
CA VAL A 490 -4.62 -24.84 1.37
C VAL A 490 -3.61 -25.02 0.25
N HIS A 491 -2.89 -23.95 -0.05
CA HIS A 491 -1.65 -24.03 -0.82
C HIS A 491 -0.49 -24.23 0.16
N PRO A 492 0.22 -25.39 0.08
CA PRO A 492 1.29 -25.70 1.02
C PRO A 492 2.57 -24.89 0.75
N ASP A 493 3.42 -24.73 1.78
CA ASP A 493 4.77 -24.22 1.60
C ASP A 493 5.66 -25.29 0.93
N MET A 494 5.63 -25.30 -0.39
CA MET A 494 6.37 -26.29 -1.19
C MET A 494 7.89 -26.18 -1.02
N GLU A 495 8.41 -25.01 -0.66
CA GLU A 495 9.84 -24.83 -0.35
C GLU A 495 10.21 -25.63 0.91
N GLU A 496 9.40 -25.51 1.96
CA GLU A 496 9.61 -26.23 3.23
C GLU A 496 9.33 -27.72 3.10
N VAL A 497 8.25 -28.11 2.40
CA VAL A 497 7.91 -29.50 2.08
C VAL A 497 9.06 -30.22 1.37
N ASN A 498 9.63 -29.60 0.34
CA ASN A 498 10.75 -30.16 -0.42
C ASN A 498 12.03 -30.24 0.41
N ASN A 499 12.31 -29.21 1.22
CA ASN A 499 13.51 -29.18 2.07
C ASN A 499 13.51 -30.27 3.14
N LEU A 500 12.33 -30.66 3.63
CA LEU A 500 12.16 -31.72 4.63
C LEU A 500 11.94 -33.09 4.01
N GLY A 501 11.76 -33.19 2.69
CA GLY A 501 11.59 -34.42 1.96
C GLY A 501 10.26 -35.14 2.25
N PHE A 502 9.20 -34.36 2.59
CA PHE A 502 7.87 -34.90 2.84
C PHE A 502 7.21 -35.42 1.55
N THR A 503 6.49 -36.56 1.69
CA THR A 503 5.64 -37.09 0.63
C THR A 503 4.25 -36.48 0.65
N ASP A 504 3.46 -36.72 -0.40
CA ASP A 504 2.06 -36.25 -0.44
C ASP A 504 1.24 -36.86 0.71
N GLU A 505 1.51 -38.08 1.13
CA GLU A 505 0.85 -38.74 2.27
C GLU A 505 1.24 -38.07 3.61
N ASP A 506 2.51 -37.70 3.78
CA ASP A 506 2.96 -36.94 4.95
C ASP A 506 2.24 -35.58 5.03
N LEU A 507 2.12 -34.91 3.88
CA LEU A 507 1.46 -33.63 3.79
C LEU A 507 -0.04 -33.71 4.11
N GLU A 508 -0.74 -34.74 3.60
CA GLU A 508 -2.14 -34.99 3.94
C GLU A 508 -2.32 -35.25 5.45
N ASN A 509 -1.41 -36.01 6.07
CA ASN A 509 -1.42 -36.26 7.51
C ASN A 509 -1.19 -34.99 8.32
N ILE A 510 -0.27 -34.12 7.89
CA ILE A 510 -0.03 -32.81 8.51
C ILE A 510 -1.29 -31.94 8.38
N MET A 511 -1.93 -31.91 7.23
CA MET A 511 -3.16 -31.13 7.04
C MET A 511 -4.32 -31.62 7.92
N GLU A 512 -4.45 -32.92 8.11
CA GLU A 512 -5.45 -33.46 9.04
C GLU A 512 -5.13 -33.12 10.50
N GLN A 513 -3.85 -33.10 10.88
CA GLN A 513 -3.41 -32.61 12.20
C GLN A 513 -3.75 -31.11 12.35
N ASN A 514 -3.39 -30.29 11.37
CA ASN A 514 -3.72 -28.86 11.34
C ASN A 514 -5.23 -28.63 11.47
N ARG A 515 -6.06 -29.41 10.78
CA ARG A 515 -7.52 -29.33 10.89
C ARG A 515 -8.02 -29.59 12.33
N LYS A 516 -7.46 -30.59 12.99
CA LYS A 516 -7.82 -30.94 14.37
C LYS A 516 -7.45 -29.80 15.32
N GLU A 517 -6.22 -29.27 15.21
CA GLU A 517 -5.72 -28.18 16.01
C GLU A 517 -6.50 -26.89 15.76
N LEU A 518 -6.77 -26.55 14.51
CA LEU A 518 -7.61 -25.40 14.12
C LEU A 518 -8.98 -25.49 14.78
N ASN A 519 -9.63 -26.66 14.70
CA ASN A 519 -10.97 -26.90 15.23
C ASN A 519 -11.04 -26.84 16.77
N MET A 520 -9.91 -26.92 17.48
CA MET A 520 -9.83 -26.66 18.93
C MET A 520 -9.74 -25.16 19.26
N GLN A 521 -9.34 -24.32 18.30
CA GLN A 521 -9.10 -22.89 18.48
C GLN A 521 -10.24 -22.00 17.96
N ILE A 522 -11.23 -22.58 17.28
CA ILE A 522 -12.35 -21.84 16.67
C ILE A 522 -13.69 -22.30 17.26
N PRO A 523 -14.73 -21.44 17.22
CA PRO A 523 -16.05 -21.79 17.71
C PRO A 523 -16.63 -23.06 17.05
N SER A 524 -17.47 -23.79 17.79
CA SER A 524 -18.05 -25.05 17.31
C SER A 524 -18.84 -24.92 16.02
N PHE A 525 -19.49 -23.78 15.80
CA PHE A 525 -20.28 -23.50 14.59
C PHE A 525 -19.43 -23.15 13.37
N ALA A 526 -18.13 -22.80 13.59
CA ALA A 526 -17.20 -22.41 12.55
C ALA A 526 -16.17 -23.52 12.21
N LYS A 527 -16.40 -24.77 12.68
CA LYS A 527 -15.48 -25.89 12.46
C LYS A 527 -15.29 -26.23 11.00
N VAL A 528 -14.02 -26.36 10.59
CA VAL A 528 -13.63 -26.81 9.26
C VAL A 528 -13.79 -28.32 9.15
N SER A 529 -14.62 -28.77 8.20
CA SER A 529 -14.92 -30.20 8.02
C SER A 529 -13.76 -30.96 7.37
N ARG A 530 -13.05 -30.32 6.46
CA ARG A 530 -11.85 -30.90 5.83
C ARG A 530 -10.93 -29.79 5.32
N ILE A 531 -9.64 -30.12 5.21
CA ILE A 531 -8.66 -29.36 4.44
C ILE A 531 -8.43 -30.10 3.12
N LYS A 532 -8.40 -29.39 2.00
CA LYS A 532 -8.08 -29.88 0.67
C LYS A 532 -6.85 -29.15 0.15
N LEU A 533 -5.86 -29.89 -0.27
CA LEU A 533 -4.65 -29.34 -0.89
C LEU A 533 -4.97 -28.71 -2.24
N HIS A 534 -4.40 -27.55 -2.49
CA HIS A 534 -4.42 -26.84 -3.74
C HIS A 534 -2.98 -26.67 -4.25
N ASN A 535 -2.60 -27.45 -5.24
CA ASN A 535 -1.20 -27.59 -5.66
C ASN A 535 -0.63 -26.37 -6.39
N GLN A 536 -1.48 -25.43 -6.80
CA GLN A 536 -1.08 -24.19 -7.47
C GLN A 536 -1.23 -23.02 -6.51
N GLU A 537 -0.44 -21.97 -6.70
CA GLU A 537 -0.69 -20.72 -6.01
C GLU A 537 -2.07 -20.17 -6.35
N PHE A 538 -2.75 -19.58 -5.36
CA PHE A 538 -4.04 -18.93 -5.60
C PHE A 538 -3.85 -17.71 -6.51
N GLU A 539 -4.79 -17.52 -7.44
CA GLU A 539 -4.84 -16.29 -8.21
C GLU A 539 -5.12 -15.09 -7.28
N LYS A 540 -4.29 -14.06 -7.43
CA LYS A 540 -4.33 -12.87 -6.58
C LYS A 540 -4.70 -11.63 -7.39
N THR A 541 -5.25 -10.68 -6.69
CA THR A 541 -5.36 -9.31 -7.19
C THR A 541 -3.96 -8.66 -7.18
N ALA A 542 -3.82 -7.50 -7.82
CA ALA A 542 -2.58 -6.69 -7.73
C ALA A 542 -2.21 -6.32 -6.28
N LYS A 543 -3.18 -6.29 -5.36
CA LYS A 543 -2.98 -6.12 -3.91
C LYS A 543 -2.54 -7.40 -3.18
N LYS A 544 -2.20 -8.45 -3.90
CA LYS A 544 -1.83 -9.77 -3.37
C LYS A 544 -2.94 -10.47 -2.56
N SER A 545 -4.19 -10.01 -2.65
CA SER A 545 -5.35 -10.69 -2.05
C SER A 545 -5.87 -11.79 -2.97
N ILE A 546 -6.22 -12.95 -2.42
CA ILE A 546 -6.72 -14.09 -3.19
C ILE A 546 -8.09 -13.74 -3.80
N LYS A 547 -8.28 -14.06 -5.08
CA LYS A 547 -9.54 -13.91 -5.81
C LYS A 547 -10.52 -15.02 -5.44
N ARG A 548 -11.13 -14.94 -4.25
CA ARG A 548 -12.01 -15.97 -3.67
C ARG A 548 -13.10 -16.46 -4.61
N TYR A 549 -13.68 -15.58 -5.42
CA TYR A 549 -14.77 -15.90 -6.34
C TYR A 549 -14.40 -16.99 -7.38
N LEU A 550 -13.12 -17.18 -7.67
CA LEU A 550 -12.66 -18.25 -8.57
C LEU A 550 -12.75 -19.64 -7.93
N TYR A 551 -12.81 -19.72 -6.61
CA TYR A 551 -12.69 -20.96 -5.85
C TYR A 551 -13.98 -21.38 -5.15
N GLN A 552 -15.05 -20.58 -5.20
CA GLN A 552 -16.33 -20.88 -4.56
C GLN A 552 -16.96 -22.20 -5.01
N ASN A 553 -16.66 -22.64 -6.22
CA ASN A 553 -17.15 -23.90 -6.82
C ASN A 553 -16.03 -24.94 -7.01
N ALA A 554 -14.88 -24.80 -6.35
CA ALA A 554 -13.71 -25.67 -6.54
C ALA A 554 -13.77 -26.98 -5.74
N ILE A 555 -14.92 -27.32 -5.14
CA ILE A 555 -15.10 -28.49 -4.28
C ILE A 555 -16.24 -29.37 -4.79
#